data_46171c3879b80515379db336fdc465a4
#
_entry.id   46171c3879b80515379db336fdc465a4
#
_cell.length_a   1.000
_cell.length_b   1.000
_cell.length_c   1.000
_cell.angle_alpha   90.00
_cell.angle_beta   90.00
_cell.angle_gamma   90.00
#
_symmetry.space_group_name_H-M   'P 1'
#
loop_
_entity.id
_entity.type
_entity.pdbx_description
1 polymer ?
#
loop_
_entity_poly.entity_id
_entity_poly.type
_entity_poly.pdbx_seq_one_letter_code
_entity_poly.pdbx_strand_id
1 'polypeptide(L)'
;YVRDYIDLYITGSNAFFLSGELATLLTGRYIEQHVLPLSFQEFKQWHIENNPIIQQLSNRDLYAMYTRSSFPYTLAMTSQQETYDYLQAVYASVMFKDVIPRLNTADINSLERVARYLASVTGSPISINKIKNTFVSSGVKISFETVKRYIQGLQDSLLFYSAAQFKVRGRELLQSSEKYYLVDVGLRRIMLPDANADQGHILENVIYLELIRRGYTVYVGRVDEYEIDFVAVDNLQNLTYYQVALETLNEETLSRELRPLQKISDSYPKYLLTLDTIGTEANYNGIVKMNALDWLLWHCCK
;
A
#
# COMPACT_ATOMS: atom_id res chain seq x y z
N TYR A 1 -30.56 20.34 15.02
CA TYR A 1 -29.67 21.50 15.28
C TYR A 1 -28.65 21.07 16.31
N VAL A 2 -27.45 20.67 15.85
CA VAL A 2 -26.29 20.54 16.74
C VAL A 2 -25.88 21.96 17.09
N ARG A 3 -25.88 22.30 18.39
CA ARG A 3 -25.46 23.62 18.87
C ARG A 3 -23.94 23.75 18.62
N ASP A 4 -23.49 24.99 18.41
CA ASP A 4 -22.16 25.43 17.95
C ASP A 4 -20.93 24.98 18.78
N TYR A 5 -21.02 23.88 19.57
CA TYR A 5 -19.96 23.46 20.51
C TYR A 5 -19.82 21.94 20.63
N ILE A 6 -20.33 21.13 19.68
CA ILE A 6 -20.20 19.68 19.74
C ILE A 6 -19.55 19.19 18.46
N ASP A 7 -18.33 18.70 18.57
CA ASP A 7 -17.69 17.91 17.53
C ASP A 7 -18.07 16.45 17.70
N LEU A 8 -18.66 15.86 16.65
CA LEU A 8 -19.07 14.45 16.63
C LEU A 8 -18.10 13.66 15.76
N TYR A 9 -17.40 12.71 16.39
CA TYR A 9 -16.52 11.76 15.71
C TYR A 9 -17.20 10.41 15.63
N ILE A 10 -17.34 9.88 14.40
CA ILE A 10 -17.91 8.57 14.13
C ILE A 10 -16.82 7.72 13.49
N THR A 11 -16.56 6.52 14.00
CA THR A 11 -15.53 5.61 13.46
C THR A 11 -16.17 4.34 12.93
N GLY A 12 -15.54 3.77 11.91
CA GLY A 12 -15.91 2.49 11.32
C GLY A 12 -14.71 1.75 10.75
N SER A 13 -14.80 0.42 10.69
CA SER A 13 -13.74 -0.46 10.22
C SER A 13 -13.76 -0.72 8.71
N ASN A 14 -14.58 -0.02 7.95
CA ASN A 14 -14.70 -0.24 6.51
C ASN A 14 -15.10 1.04 5.76
N ALA A 15 -14.81 1.06 4.44
CA ALA A 15 -15.05 2.20 3.56
C ALA A 15 -16.54 2.60 3.40
N PHE A 16 -17.46 1.75 3.81
CA PHE A 16 -18.92 1.97 3.69
C PHE A 16 -19.63 2.16 5.01
N PHE A 17 -18.93 2.47 6.08
CA PHE A 17 -19.55 2.70 7.38
C PHE A 17 -20.67 3.75 7.33
N LEU A 18 -20.50 4.76 6.47
CA LEU A 18 -21.49 5.80 6.20
C LEU A 18 -22.36 5.52 4.95
N SER A 19 -22.37 4.28 4.42
CA SER A 19 -23.27 3.92 3.32
C SER A 19 -24.68 3.60 3.85
N GLY A 20 -25.72 3.83 3.03
CA GLY A 20 -27.11 3.60 3.39
C GLY A 20 -27.78 4.81 4.03
N GLU A 21 -28.67 4.60 4.99
CA GLU A 21 -29.50 5.66 5.61
C GLU A 21 -28.64 6.75 6.29
N LEU A 22 -27.57 6.35 6.98
CA LEU A 22 -26.63 7.29 7.63
C LEU A 22 -25.93 8.20 6.62
N ALA A 23 -25.49 7.65 5.49
CA ALA A 23 -24.89 8.46 4.42
C ALA A 23 -25.86 9.51 3.92
N THR A 24 -27.11 9.13 3.70
CA THR A 24 -28.16 10.05 3.22
C THR A 24 -28.43 11.17 4.22
N LEU A 25 -28.47 10.85 5.52
CA LEU A 25 -28.72 11.83 6.58
C LEU A 25 -27.54 12.79 6.81
N LEU A 26 -26.31 12.33 6.58
CA LEU A 26 -25.08 13.07 6.83
C LEU A 26 -24.48 13.71 5.58
N THR A 27 -25.04 13.49 4.38
CA THR A 27 -24.52 14.02 3.13
C THR A 27 -24.24 15.52 3.20
N GLY A 28 -22.98 15.92 2.93
CA GLY A 28 -22.53 17.31 2.97
C GLY A 28 -22.33 17.89 4.39
N ARG A 29 -22.38 17.05 5.44
CA ARG A 29 -22.27 17.47 6.85
C ARG A 29 -21.17 16.77 7.62
N TYR A 30 -20.28 16.04 6.94
CA TYR A 30 -19.13 15.36 7.54
C TYR A 30 -17.89 15.47 6.65
N ILE A 31 -16.74 15.32 7.27
CA ILE A 31 -15.45 15.14 6.61
C ILE A 31 -15.03 13.70 6.87
N GLU A 32 -14.71 12.97 5.80
CA GLU A 32 -14.19 11.61 5.91
C GLU A 32 -12.67 11.65 6.03
N GLN A 33 -12.17 10.96 7.05
CA GLN A 33 -10.73 10.81 7.30
C GLN A 33 -10.36 9.34 7.30
N HIS A 34 -9.57 8.92 6.31
CA HIS A 34 -8.98 7.59 6.29
C HIS A 34 -7.77 7.53 7.25
N VAL A 35 -7.85 6.62 8.23
CA VAL A 35 -6.77 6.39 9.19
C VAL A 35 -6.02 5.12 8.77
N LEU A 36 -4.80 5.30 8.26
CA LEU A 36 -3.90 4.21 7.94
C LEU A 36 -3.18 3.71 9.22
N PRO A 37 -2.63 2.49 9.23
CA PRO A 37 -1.67 2.09 10.25
C PRO A 37 -0.52 3.10 10.38
N LEU A 38 0.32 3.00 11.39
CA LEU A 38 1.41 3.97 11.63
C LEU A 38 2.28 4.17 10.39
N SER A 39 2.70 5.42 10.16
CA SER A 39 3.81 5.71 9.26
C SER A 39 5.13 5.23 9.87
N PHE A 40 6.16 5.08 9.03
CA PHE A 40 7.50 4.77 9.56
C PHE A 40 8.01 5.84 10.51
N GLN A 41 7.67 7.09 10.28
CA GLN A 41 8.00 8.21 11.16
C GLN A 41 7.32 8.09 12.54
N GLU A 42 5.99 7.86 12.58
CA GLU A 42 5.24 7.69 13.83
C GLU A 42 5.73 6.47 14.61
N PHE A 43 6.01 5.35 13.91
CA PHE A 43 6.60 4.14 14.49
C PHE A 43 7.96 4.43 15.14
N LYS A 44 8.85 5.12 14.42
CA LYS A 44 10.17 5.51 14.94
C LYS A 44 10.05 6.45 16.14
N GLN A 45 9.20 7.46 16.06
CA GLN A 45 9.00 8.44 17.12
C GLN A 45 8.53 7.75 18.40
N TRP A 46 7.53 6.88 18.31
CA TRP A 46 7.04 6.13 19.46
C TRP A 46 8.14 5.32 20.14
N HIS A 47 8.96 4.62 19.37
CA HIS A 47 10.06 3.82 19.91
C HIS A 47 11.14 4.67 20.56
N ILE A 48 11.47 5.82 20.00
CA ILE A 48 12.43 6.75 20.61
C ILE A 48 11.94 7.26 21.96
N GLU A 49 10.65 7.57 22.07
CA GLU A 49 10.04 8.11 23.28
C GLU A 49 9.87 7.05 24.39
N ASN A 50 9.58 5.81 24.01
CA ASN A 50 9.20 4.77 24.98
C ASN A 50 10.26 3.71 25.22
N ASN A 51 11.35 3.66 24.45
CA ASN A 51 12.40 2.65 24.59
C ASN A 51 13.80 3.23 24.37
N PRO A 52 14.52 3.58 25.46
CA PRO A 52 15.87 4.17 25.38
C PRO A 52 16.90 3.31 24.64
N ILE A 53 16.75 1.97 24.65
CA ILE A 53 17.68 1.06 23.98
C ILE A 53 17.55 1.20 22.45
N ILE A 54 16.35 1.46 21.96
CA ILE A 54 16.05 1.58 20.52
C ILE A 54 16.63 2.88 19.93
N GLN A 55 16.93 3.90 20.74
CA GLN A 55 17.59 5.11 20.26
C GLN A 55 18.96 4.85 19.59
N GLN A 56 19.57 3.70 19.85
CA GLN A 56 20.85 3.29 19.26
C GLN A 56 20.68 2.50 17.94
N LEU A 57 19.44 2.13 17.57
CA LEU A 57 19.19 1.38 16.35
C LEU A 57 19.27 2.28 15.12
N SER A 58 19.81 1.73 14.05
CA SER A 58 19.78 2.41 12.74
C SER A 58 18.35 2.48 12.18
N ASN A 59 18.11 3.42 11.25
CA ASN A 59 16.83 3.48 10.53
C ASN A 59 16.52 2.15 9.82
N ARG A 60 17.54 1.40 9.39
CA ARG A 60 17.38 0.09 8.74
C ARG A 60 16.88 -0.98 9.72
N ASP A 61 17.39 -0.99 10.95
CA ASP A 61 16.91 -1.91 11.99
C ASP A 61 15.46 -1.60 12.39
N LEU A 62 15.15 -0.31 12.55
CA LEU A 62 13.77 0.14 12.81
C LEU A 62 12.83 -0.21 11.68
N TYR A 63 13.27 -0.06 10.42
CA TYR A 63 12.48 -0.45 9.27
C TYR A 63 12.23 -1.97 9.23
N ALA A 64 13.22 -2.78 9.56
CA ALA A 64 13.03 -4.23 9.68
C ALA A 64 12.04 -4.62 10.78
N MET A 65 11.91 -3.82 11.85
CA MET A 65 10.85 -3.98 12.86
C MET A 65 9.49 -3.50 12.32
N TYR A 66 9.45 -2.33 11.70
CA TYR A 66 8.25 -1.74 11.10
C TYR A 66 7.58 -2.66 10.08
N THR A 67 8.35 -3.36 9.26
CA THR A 67 7.82 -4.32 8.26
C THR A 67 7.27 -5.61 8.86
N ARG A 68 7.39 -5.82 10.18
CA ARG A 68 6.67 -6.92 10.87
C ARG A 68 5.22 -6.58 11.10
N SER A 69 4.91 -5.34 11.45
CA SER A 69 3.59 -4.72 11.45
C SER A 69 3.70 -3.23 11.76
N SER A 70 2.82 -2.45 11.16
CA SER A 70 2.61 -1.03 11.40
C SER A 70 1.32 -0.73 12.20
N PHE A 71 0.60 -1.75 12.66
CA PHE A 71 -0.55 -1.54 13.54
C PHE A 71 -0.13 -1.02 14.92
N PRO A 72 -0.79 0.03 15.45
CA PRO A 72 -0.38 0.66 16.72
C PRO A 72 -0.30 -0.32 17.89
N TYR A 73 -1.20 -1.28 17.98
CA TYR A 73 -1.23 -2.23 19.11
C TYR A 73 0.01 -3.13 19.16
N THR A 74 0.68 -3.36 18.02
CA THR A 74 1.91 -4.18 17.96
C THR A 74 3.12 -3.52 18.59
N LEU A 75 3.08 -2.21 18.83
CA LEU A 75 4.14 -1.46 19.53
C LEU A 75 4.33 -1.95 20.98
N ALA A 76 3.28 -2.44 21.64
CA ALA A 76 3.34 -2.96 23.00
C ALA A 76 3.76 -4.43 23.07
N MET A 77 3.95 -5.11 21.94
CA MET A 77 4.30 -6.53 21.91
C MET A 77 5.80 -6.73 22.07
N THR A 78 6.15 -7.76 22.82
CA THR A 78 7.55 -8.03 23.19
C THR A 78 8.18 -9.13 22.33
N SER A 79 7.34 -9.96 21.67
CA SER A 79 7.81 -11.07 20.84
C SER A 79 7.21 -11.05 19.43
N GLN A 80 7.93 -11.70 18.51
CA GLN A 80 7.42 -11.88 17.13
C GLN A 80 6.18 -12.78 17.11
N GLN A 81 6.07 -13.73 18.05
CA GLN A 81 4.93 -14.63 18.13
C GLN A 81 3.67 -13.86 18.54
N GLU A 82 3.75 -12.97 19.53
CA GLU A 82 2.62 -12.12 19.91
C GLU A 82 2.13 -11.26 18.74
N THR A 83 3.07 -10.67 17.99
CA THR A 83 2.72 -9.90 16.78
C THR A 83 2.02 -10.78 15.73
N TYR A 84 2.52 -11.99 15.51
CA TYR A 84 1.94 -12.94 14.57
C TYR A 84 0.52 -13.33 14.99
N ASP A 85 0.31 -13.72 16.25
CA ASP A 85 -0.99 -14.14 16.78
C ASP A 85 -2.01 -12.99 16.71
N TYR A 86 -1.58 -11.76 17.01
CA TYR A 86 -2.40 -10.58 16.89
C TYR A 86 -2.82 -10.33 15.43
N LEU A 87 -1.88 -10.34 14.49
CA LEU A 87 -2.19 -10.14 13.08
C LEU A 87 -3.12 -11.21 12.53
N GLN A 88 -2.95 -12.45 12.99
CA GLN A 88 -3.86 -13.55 12.64
C GLN A 88 -5.28 -13.28 13.14
N ALA A 89 -5.42 -12.79 14.38
CA ALA A 89 -6.70 -12.40 14.95
C ALA A 89 -7.32 -11.20 14.22
N VAL A 90 -6.53 -10.20 13.83
CA VAL A 90 -6.99 -9.06 13.03
C VAL A 90 -7.50 -9.54 11.67
N TYR A 91 -6.72 -10.33 10.94
CA TYR A 91 -7.11 -10.88 9.65
C TYR A 91 -8.41 -11.68 9.75
N ALA A 92 -8.48 -12.60 10.71
CA ALA A 92 -9.69 -13.39 10.94
C ALA A 92 -10.90 -12.51 11.27
N SER A 93 -10.71 -11.51 12.12
CA SER A 93 -11.79 -10.58 12.50
C SER A 93 -12.33 -9.81 11.28
N VAL A 94 -11.45 -9.25 10.44
CA VAL A 94 -11.88 -8.52 9.24
C VAL A 94 -12.58 -9.47 8.26
N MET A 95 -12.02 -10.66 8.02
CA MET A 95 -12.64 -11.63 7.12
C MET A 95 -14.04 -12.05 7.60
N PHE A 96 -14.20 -12.42 8.88
CA PHE A 96 -15.46 -12.96 9.40
C PHE A 96 -16.49 -11.89 9.73
N LYS A 97 -16.09 -10.69 10.15
CA LYS A 97 -17.02 -9.63 10.55
C LYS A 97 -17.37 -8.66 9.43
N ASP A 98 -16.42 -8.39 8.52
CA ASP A 98 -16.60 -7.37 7.50
C ASP A 98 -16.76 -7.97 6.09
N VAL A 99 -15.83 -8.82 5.63
CA VAL A 99 -15.80 -9.31 4.24
C VAL A 99 -16.90 -10.33 3.95
N ILE A 100 -16.95 -11.43 4.71
CA ILE A 100 -17.87 -12.56 4.46
C ILE A 100 -19.33 -12.14 4.56
N PRO A 101 -19.78 -11.44 5.63
CA PRO A 101 -21.19 -11.02 5.74
C PRO A 101 -21.60 -10.08 4.61
N ARG A 102 -20.73 -9.15 4.23
CA ARG A 102 -21.01 -8.20 3.14
C ARG A 102 -21.15 -8.89 1.79
N LEU A 103 -20.26 -9.83 1.48
CA LEU A 103 -20.31 -10.58 0.24
C LEU A 103 -21.45 -11.57 0.19
N ASN A 104 -22.04 -11.91 1.34
CA ASN A 104 -23.05 -12.96 1.49
C ASN A 104 -22.61 -14.23 0.73
N THR A 105 -21.35 -14.63 0.92
CA THR A 105 -20.78 -15.77 0.20
C THR A 105 -20.69 -17.00 1.08
N ALA A 106 -21.10 -18.14 0.52
CA ALA A 106 -20.89 -19.45 1.15
C ALA A 106 -19.53 -20.05 0.78
N ASP A 107 -18.88 -19.55 -0.29
CA ASP A 107 -17.58 -20.05 -0.77
C ASP A 107 -16.42 -19.26 -0.15
N ILE A 108 -16.24 -19.48 1.16
CA ILE A 108 -15.16 -18.87 1.96
C ILE A 108 -13.78 -19.33 1.43
N ASN A 109 -13.67 -20.60 1.01
CA ASN A 109 -12.40 -21.14 0.52
C ASN A 109 -11.89 -20.39 -0.73
N SER A 110 -12.75 -20.12 -1.69
CA SER A 110 -12.35 -19.37 -2.89
C SER A 110 -12.04 -17.90 -2.55
N LEU A 111 -12.76 -17.29 -1.62
CA LEU A 111 -12.46 -15.94 -1.14
C LEU A 111 -11.07 -15.88 -0.49
N GLU A 112 -10.76 -16.80 0.44
CA GLU A 112 -9.43 -16.86 1.06
C GLU A 112 -8.31 -17.10 0.04
N ARG A 113 -8.54 -17.97 -0.94
CA ARG A 113 -7.57 -18.19 -2.03
C ARG A 113 -7.32 -16.91 -2.82
N VAL A 114 -8.37 -16.13 -3.14
CA VAL A 114 -8.22 -14.84 -3.83
C VAL A 114 -7.41 -13.88 -2.97
N ALA A 115 -7.70 -13.77 -1.66
CA ALA A 115 -6.95 -12.91 -0.74
C ALA A 115 -5.46 -13.30 -0.70
N ARG A 116 -5.15 -14.59 -0.53
CA ARG A 116 -3.77 -15.11 -0.54
C ARG A 116 -3.07 -14.87 -1.87
N TYR A 117 -3.78 -15.06 -2.98
CA TYR A 117 -3.22 -14.79 -4.31
C TYR A 117 -2.87 -13.32 -4.48
N LEU A 118 -3.75 -12.38 -4.07
CA LEU A 118 -3.43 -10.95 -4.10
C LEU A 118 -2.21 -10.63 -3.24
N ALA A 119 -2.11 -11.20 -2.04
CA ALA A 119 -0.95 -11.04 -1.16
C ALA A 119 0.34 -11.58 -1.81
N SER A 120 0.26 -12.66 -2.61
CA SER A 120 1.42 -13.24 -3.30
C SER A 120 1.94 -12.40 -4.46
N VAL A 121 1.05 -11.64 -5.11
CA VAL A 121 1.36 -10.78 -6.26
C VAL A 121 1.37 -9.29 -5.91
N THR A 122 1.47 -8.95 -4.62
CA THR A 122 1.59 -7.56 -4.16
C THR A 122 2.67 -6.81 -4.95
N GLY A 123 2.35 -5.60 -5.44
CA GLY A 123 3.27 -4.81 -6.26
C GLY A 123 3.41 -5.28 -7.73
N SER A 124 2.81 -6.39 -8.12
CA SER A 124 2.84 -6.86 -9.50
C SER A 124 1.55 -6.51 -10.24
N PRO A 125 1.62 -6.04 -11.51
CA PRO A 125 0.43 -5.75 -12.30
C PRO A 125 -0.37 -7.04 -12.57
N ILE A 126 -1.64 -7.05 -12.22
CA ILE A 126 -2.51 -8.20 -12.40
C ILE A 126 -3.90 -7.78 -12.89
N SER A 127 -4.46 -8.55 -13.82
CA SER A 127 -5.86 -8.38 -14.25
C SER A 127 -6.77 -9.43 -13.61
N ILE A 128 -8.03 -9.09 -13.42
CA ILE A 128 -9.05 -10.02 -12.91
C ILE A 128 -9.14 -11.29 -13.77
N ASN A 129 -8.99 -11.15 -15.08
CA ASN A 129 -8.96 -12.29 -16.00
C ASN A 129 -7.79 -13.23 -15.74
N LYS A 130 -6.59 -12.68 -15.46
CA LYS A 130 -5.42 -13.50 -15.13
C LYS A 130 -5.63 -14.26 -13.82
N ILE A 131 -6.20 -13.60 -12.80
CA ILE A 131 -6.58 -14.25 -11.53
C ILE A 131 -7.55 -15.40 -11.80
N LYS A 132 -8.68 -15.12 -12.45
CA LYS A 132 -9.67 -16.14 -12.81
C LYS A 132 -9.03 -17.32 -13.55
N ASN A 133 -8.21 -17.07 -14.58
CA ASN A 133 -7.60 -18.11 -15.38
C ASN A 133 -6.62 -18.97 -14.56
N THR A 134 -5.85 -18.37 -13.64
CA THR A 134 -4.98 -19.10 -12.70
C THR A 134 -5.80 -20.05 -11.82
N PHE A 135 -6.94 -19.62 -11.29
CA PHE A 135 -7.80 -20.46 -10.48
C PHE A 135 -8.45 -21.58 -11.30
N VAL A 136 -8.95 -21.29 -12.49
CA VAL A 136 -9.55 -22.29 -13.37
C VAL A 136 -8.52 -23.34 -13.77
N SER A 137 -7.27 -22.95 -14.09
CA SER A 137 -6.20 -23.91 -14.41
C SER A 137 -5.79 -24.79 -13.22
N SER A 138 -6.02 -24.33 -11.98
CA SER A 138 -5.82 -25.13 -10.76
C SER A 138 -7.06 -25.94 -10.34
N GLY A 139 -8.09 -26.03 -11.20
CA GLY A 139 -9.29 -26.83 -10.97
C GLY A 139 -10.38 -26.14 -10.16
N VAL A 140 -10.24 -24.85 -9.85
CA VAL A 140 -11.25 -24.08 -9.10
C VAL A 140 -12.24 -23.44 -10.06
N LYS A 141 -13.52 -23.75 -9.91
CA LYS A 141 -14.60 -23.14 -10.70
C LYS A 141 -14.92 -21.76 -10.13
N ILE A 142 -14.46 -20.71 -10.78
CA ILE A 142 -14.73 -19.32 -10.39
C ILE A 142 -15.01 -18.46 -11.62
N SER A 143 -15.99 -17.55 -11.52
CA SER A 143 -16.31 -16.62 -12.59
C SER A 143 -15.52 -15.31 -12.46
N PHE A 144 -15.43 -14.54 -13.55
CA PHE A 144 -14.87 -13.19 -13.54
C PHE A 144 -15.58 -12.28 -12.52
N GLU A 145 -16.91 -12.33 -12.51
CA GLU A 145 -17.72 -11.50 -11.62
C GLU A 145 -17.51 -11.88 -10.14
N THR A 146 -17.31 -13.17 -9.86
CA THR A 146 -17.02 -13.64 -8.50
C THR A 146 -15.65 -13.12 -8.03
N VAL A 147 -14.61 -13.22 -8.86
CA VAL A 147 -13.28 -12.70 -8.54
C VAL A 147 -13.35 -11.18 -8.31
N LYS A 148 -14.00 -10.45 -9.22
CA LYS A 148 -14.19 -9.00 -9.10
C LYS A 148 -14.88 -8.62 -7.78
N ARG A 149 -15.97 -9.31 -7.44
CA ARG A 149 -16.72 -9.09 -6.20
C ARG A 149 -15.88 -9.39 -4.95
N TYR A 150 -15.06 -10.44 -4.98
CA TYR A 150 -14.17 -10.77 -3.86
C TYR A 150 -13.09 -9.72 -3.66
N ILE A 151 -12.45 -9.27 -4.75
CA ILE A 151 -11.47 -8.19 -4.69
C ILE A 151 -12.10 -6.92 -4.13
N GLN A 152 -13.27 -6.53 -4.62
CA GLN A 152 -13.98 -5.37 -4.13
C GLN A 152 -14.28 -5.48 -2.63
N GLY A 153 -14.76 -6.62 -2.15
CA GLY A 153 -15.02 -6.84 -0.73
C GLY A 153 -13.76 -6.73 0.15
N LEU A 154 -12.62 -7.20 -0.34
CA LEU A 154 -11.33 -7.08 0.33
C LEU A 154 -10.84 -5.62 0.38
N GLN A 155 -11.08 -4.85 -0.68
CA GLN A 155 -10.77 -3.41 -0.72
C GLN A 155 -11.70 -2.60 0.19
N ASP A 156 -12.99 -2.87 0.13
CA ASP A 156 -14.01 -2.21 0.97
C ASP A 156 -13.77 -2.41 2.46
N SER A 157 -13.14 -3.53 2.82
CA SER A 157 -12.74 -3.86 4.20
C SER A 157 -11.37 -3.33 4.56
N LEU A 158 -10.77 -2.51 3.70
CA LEU A 158 -9.47 -1.86 3.89
C LEU A 158 -8.30 -2.85 4.09
N LEU A 159 -8.45 -4.12 3.69
CA LEU A 159 -7.34 -5.09 3.69
C LEU A 159 -6.36 -4.86 2.55
N PHE A 160 -6.90 -4.45 1.39
CA PHE A 160 -6.13 -4.17 0.19
C PHE A 160 -6.49 -2.82 -0.39
N TYR A 161 -5.49 -2.19 -0.96
CA TYR A 161 -5.60 -1.00 -1.81
C TYR A 161 -5.19 -1.37 -3.22
N SER A 162 -5.66 -0.62 -4.21
CA SER A 162 -5.21 -0.80 -5.60
C SER A 162 -4.71 0.49 -6.21
N ALA A 163 -3.76 0.34 -7.13
CA ALA A 163 -3.30 1.39 -8.01
C ALA A 163 -3.60 1.01 -9.47
N ALA A 164 -4.47 1.77 -10.10
CA ALA A 164 -4.80 1.60 -11.51
C ALA A 164 -3.62 2.03 -12.40
N GLN A 165 -3.56 1.51 -13.62
CA GLN A 165 -2.54 1.94 -14.57
C GLN A 165 -2.88 3.31 -15.18
N PHE A 166 -1.87 4.16 -15.27
CA PHE A 166 -1.93 5.51 -15.84
C PHE A 166 -0.93 5.64 -16.98
N LYS A 167 -1.43 5.90 -18.18
CA LYS A 167 -0.60 6.19 -19.33
C LYS A 167 -0.07 7.62 -19.24
N VAL A 168 1.21 7.77 -19.00
CA VAL A 168 1.86 9.08 -18.77
C VAL A 168 1.70 9.99 -19.99
N ARG A 169 1.94 9.44 -21.20
CA ARG A 169 1.64 10.14 -22.44
C ARG A 169 0.14 10.06 -22.74
N GLY A 170 -0.52 11.19 -22.79
CA GLY A 170 -1.98 11.28 -23.01
C GLY A 170 -2.80 11.35 -21.73
N ARG A 171 -2.22 11.09 -20.56
CA ARG A 171 -2.88 11.18 -19.22
C ARG A 171 -4.18 10.40 -19.14
N GLU A 172 -4.14 9.14 -19.56
CA GLU A 172 -5.32 8.25 -19.60
C GLU A 172 -5.23 7.16 -18.56
N LEU A 173 -6.35 6.85 -17.89
CA LEU A 173 -6.47 5.67 -17.06
C LEU A 173 -6.69 4.42 -17.93
N LEU A 174 -5.87 3.40 -17.70
CA LEU A 174 -5.98 2.12 -18.39
C LEU A 174 -6.71 1.12 -17.49
N GLN A 175 -7.77 0.50 -18.00
CA GLN A 175 -8.57 -0.49 -17.25
C GLN A 175 -8.06 -1.94 -17.36
N SER A 176 -6.81 -2.15 -17.78
CA SER A 176 -6.33 -3.49 -18.16
C SER A 176 -5.80 -4.31 -16.98
N SER A 177 -5.11 -3.69 -16.05
CA SER A 177 -4.54 -4.33 -14.86
C SER A 177 -4.32 -3.29 -13.76
N GLU A 178 -4.23 -3.76 -12.52
CA GLU A 178 -3.95 -2.96 -11.33
C GLU A 178 -2.83 -3.63 -10.53
N LYS A 179 -2.11 -2.86 -9.73
CA LYS A 179 -1.30 -3.40 -8.64
C LYS A 179 -2.09 -3.34 -7.34
N TYR A 180 -1.93 -4.36 -6.51
CA TYR A 180 -2.59 -4.42 -5.21
C TYR A 180 -1.56 -4.35 -4.09
N TYR A 181 -1.90 -3.63 -3.01
CA TYR A 181 -1.05 -3.38 -1.86
C TYR A 181 -1.82 -3.70 -0.58
N LEU A 182 -1.16 -4.32 0.37
CA LEU A 182 -1.72 -4.61 1.69
C LEU A 182 -1.72 -3.36 2.56
N VAL A 183 -2.73 -3.21 3.41
CA VAL A 183 -2.80 -2.16 4.42
C VAL A 183 -1.65 -2.24 5.44
N ASP A 184 -1.16 -3.45 5.67
CA ASP A 184 0.00 -3.73 6.53
C ASP A 184 0.78 -4.91 5.95
N VAL A 185 2.08 -4.72 5.73
CA VAL A 185 2.93 -5.75 5.10
C VAL A 185 3.12 -6.99 5.99
N GLY A 186 2.91 -6.86 7.30
CA GLY A 186 2.95 -7.98 8.24
C GLY A 186 1.84 -8.99 7.98
N LEU A 187 0.68 -8.56 7.47
CA LEU A 187 -0.43 -9.45 7.08
C LEU A 187 -0.03 -10.43 5.97
N ARG A 188 0.92 -10.06 5.11
CA ARG A 188 1.44 -10.97 4.08
C ARG A 188 2.00 -12.25 4.68
N ARG A 189 2.68 -12.17 5.84
CA ARG A 189 3.26 -13.33 6.55
C ARG A 189 2.19 -14.26 7.12
N ILE A 190 1.01 -13.71 7.46
CA ILE A 190 -0.14 -14.51 7.91
C ILE A 190 -0.77 -15.28 6.75
N MET A 191 -0.86 -14.64 5.59
CA MET A 191 -1.48 -15.23 4.40
C MET A 191 -0.56 -16.21 3.68
N LEU A 192 0.77 -16.00 3.75
CA LEU A 192 1.79 -16.74 2.99
C LEU A 192 2.91 -17.22 3.91
N PRO A 193 2.77 -18.41 4.54
CA PRO A 193 3.73 -18.93 5.52
C PRO A 193 5.17 -19.08 5.00
N ASP A 194 5.34 -19.39 3.72
CA ASP A 194 6.64 -19.62 3.08
C ASP A 194 7.17 -18.40 2.29
N ALA A 195 6.64 -17.25 2.52
CA ALA A 195 7.06 -16.07 1.80
C ALA A 195 8.49 -15.68 2.21
N ASN A 196 9.50 -16.15 1.48
CA ASN A 196 10.69 -15.37 1.23
C ASN A 196 10.21 -14.07 0.60
N ALA A 197 9.89 -13.11 1.47
CA ALA A 197 9.27 -11.88 1.04
C ALA A 197 10.25 -11.17 0.11
N ASP A 198 9.83 -10.93 -1.12
CA ASP A 198 10.53 -10.02 -2.00
C ASP A 198 10.56 -8.65 -1.31
N GLN A 199 11.73 -8.29 -0.77
CA GLN A 199 11.94 -7.06 -0.02
C GLN A 199 11.66 -5.82 -0.89
N GLY A 200 11.81 -5.95 -2.22
CA GLY A 200 11.45 -4.90 -3.18
C GLY A 200 9.96 -4.59 -3.14
N HIS A 201 9.13 -5.62 -3.22
CA HIS A 201 7.67 -5.44 -3.15
C HIS A 201 7.19 -4.98 -1.77
N ILE A 202 7.91 -5.34 -0.68
CA ILE A 202 7.61 -4.80 0.66
C ILE A 202 7.91 -3.31 0.70
N LEU A 203 9.06 -2.88 0.20
CA LEU A 203 9.42 -1.46 0.14
C LEU A 203 8.42 -0.68 -0.73
N GLU A 204 8.08 -1.22 -1.90
CA GLU A 204 7.08 -0.63 -2.78
C GLU A 204 5.72 -0.47 -2.08
N ASN A 205 5.26 -1.48 -1.34
CA ASN A 205 4.01 -1.39 -0.56
C ASN A 205 4.08 -0.29 0.52
N VAL A 206 5.19 -0.17 1.22
CA VAL A 206 5.38 0.87 2.24
C VAL A 206 5.36 2.26 1.61
N ILE A 207 6.05 2.45 0.48
CA ILE A 207 6.05 3.72 -0.26
C ILE A 207 4.63 4.06 -0.78
N TYR A 208 3.90 3.08 -1.30
CA TYR A 208 2.52 3.26 -1.73
C TYR A 208 1.63 3.81 -0.61
N LEU A 209 1.65 3.17 0.57
CA LEU A 209 0.86 3.60 1.71
C LEU A 209 1.26 5.00 2.20
N GLU A 210 2.54 5.31 2.18
CA GLU A 210 3.02 6.65 2.55
C GLU A 210 2.57 7.72 1.54
N LEU A 211 2.54 7.42 0.25
CA LEU A 211 2.01 8.34 -0.76
C LEU A 211 0.53 8.65 -0.53
N ILE A 212 -0.29 7.60 -0.23
CA ILE A 212 -1.70 7.81 0.14
C ILE A 212 -1.81 8.66 1.40
N ARG A 213 -1.01 8.39 2.43
CA ARG A 213 -0.98 9.14 3.69
C ARG A 213 -0.69 10.62 3.46
N ARG A 214 0.19 10.93 2.51
CA ARG A 214 0.51 12.30 2.09
C ARG A 214 -0.60 12.96 1.26
N GLY A 215 -1.71 12.25 1.02
CA GLY A 215 -2.89 12.76 0.33
C GLY A 215 -2.79 12.73 -1.19
N TYR A 216 -1.88 11.94 -1.75
CA TYR A 216 -1.82 11.71 -3.19
C TYR A 216 -2.83 10.67 -3.65
N THR A 217 -3.38 10.88 -4.85
CA THR A 217 -3.96 9.78 -5.63
C THR A 217 -2.82 9.07 -6.36
N VAL A 218 -2.70 7.76 -6.17
CA VAL A 218 -1.53 7.00 -6.62
C VAL A 218 -1.92 6.05 -7.74
N TYR A 219 -1.16 6.08 -8.83
CA TYR A 219 -1.31 5.22 -10.00
C TYR A 219 0.01 4.51 -10.31
N VAL A 220 -0.07 3.42 -11.06
CA VAL A 220 1.08 2.78 -11.71
C VAL A 220 1.31 3.44 -13.06
N GLY A 221 2.48 4.01 -13.28
CA GLY A 221 2.78 4.71 -14.52
C GLY A 221 3.11 3.76 -15.68
N ARG A 222 2.70 4.15 -16.89
CA ARG A 222 3.12 3.49 -18.12
C ARG A 222 3.62 4.52 -19.13
N VAL A 223 4.86 4.35 -19.58
CA VAL A 223 5.47 5.15 -20.64
C VAL A 223 6.10 4.22 -21.67
N ASP A 224 5.57 4.22 -22.88
CA ASP A 224 5.90 3.25 -23.92
C ASP A 224 5.75 1.80 -23.39
N GLU A 225 6.81 0.99 -23.47
CA GLU A 225 6.87 -0.38 -22.92
C GLU A 225 7.27 -0.44 -21.43
N TYR A 226 7.67 0.70 -20.82
CA TYR A 226 8.19 0.75 -19.46
C TYR A 226 7.10 1.04 -18.45
N GLU A 227 7.26 0.42 -17.29
CA GLU A 227 6.46 0.68 -16.09
C GLU A 227 7.21 1.66 -15.17
N ILE A 228 6.47 2.56 -14.55
CA ILE A 228 6.91 3.44 -13.47
C ILE A 228 6.12 3.02 -12.25
N ASP A 229 6.80 2.73 -11.14
CA ASP A 229 6.14 2.17 -9.97
C ASP A 229 5.00 3.07 -9.50
N PHE A 230 5.24 4.38 -9.38
CA PHE A 230 4.18 5.30 -8.99
C PHE A 230 4.16 6.61 -9.76
N VAL A 231 2.95 7.00 -10.11
CA VAL A 231 2.56 8.37 -10.49
C VAL A 231 1.65 8.90 -9.39
N ALA A 232 2.19 9.79 -8.56
CA ALA A 232 1.46 10.43 -7.48
C ALA A 232 0.88 11.75 -7.96
N VAL A 233 -0.44 11.93 -7.79
CA VAL A 233 -1.19 13.12 -8.22
C VAL A 233 -1.70 13.85 -6.99
N ASP A 234 -1.33 15.11 -6.83
CA ASP A 234 -1.82 15.95 -5.74
C ASP A 234 -3.21 16.52 -6.02
N ASN A 235 -3.79 17.22 -5.03
CA ASN A 235 -5.10 17.85 -5.16
C ASN A 235 -5.14 18.99 -6.20
N LEU A 236 -3.97 19.49 -6.63
CA LEU A 236 -3.83 20.52 -7.68
C LEU A 236 -3.54 19.90 -9.05
N GLN A 237 -3.61 18.57 -9.18
CA GLN A 237 -3.33 17.80 -10.38
C GLN A 237 -1.85 17.87 -10.84
N ASN A 238 -0.92 18.22 -9.95
CA ASN A 238 0.50 18.08 -10.23
C ASN A 238 0.91 16.62 -10.10
N LEU A 239 1.82 16.20 -10.98
CA LEU A 239 2.37 14.85 -11.01
C LEU A 239 3.70 14.80 -10.28
N THR A 240 3.99 13.69 -9.66
CA THR A 240 5.32 13.32 -9.18
C THR A 240 5.54 11.83 -9.50
N TYR A 241 6.72 11.49 -10.01
CA TYR A 241 7.04 10.14 -10.44
C TYR A 241 8.01 9.50 -9.46
N TYR A 242 7.76 8.24 -9.11
CA TYR A 242 8.60 7.48 -8.20
C TYR A 242 8.93 6.12 -8.81
N GLN A 243 10.22 5.79 -8.79
CA GLN A 243 10.72 4.43 -9.02
C GLN A 243 11.31 3.93 -7.71
N VAL A 244 11.07 2.67 -7.38
CA VAL A 244 11.47 2.08 -6.09
C VAL A 244 12.31 0.85 -6.35
N ALA A 245 13.52 0.82 -5.80
CA ALA A 245 14.42 -0.33 -5.90
C ALA A 245 15.08 -0.62 -4.55
N LEU A 246 15.41 -1.88 -4.27
CA LEU A 246 16.15 -2.20 -3.06
C LEU A 246 17.55 -1.62 -3.09
N GLU A 247 18.28 -1.93 -4.16
CA GLU A 247 19.68 -1.55 -4.34
C GLU A 247 19.93 -1.19 -5.80
N THR A 248 20.77 -0.18 -6.01
CA THR A 248 21.19 0.29 -7.33
C THR A 248 22.71 0.50 -7.41
N LEU A 249 23.47 -0.24 -6.58
CA LEU A 249 24.94 -0.18 -6.55
C LEU A 249 25.58 -0.73 -7.84
N ASN A 250 24.87 -1.61 -8.53
CA ASN A 250 25.27 -2.12 -9.84
C ASN A 250 24.80 -1.15 -10.93
N GLU A 251 25.69 -0.78 -11.85
CA GLU A 251 25.42 0.15 -12.97
C GLU A 251 24.28 -0.32 -13.88
N GLU A 252 24.20 -1.62 -14.14
CA GLU A 252 23.14 -2.22 -14.96
C GLU A 252 21.77 -2.05 -14.29
N THR A 253 21.69 -2.34 -12.98
CA THR A 253 20.49 -2.15 -12.18
C THR A 253 20.09 -0.68 -12.12
N LEU A 254 21.03 0.21 -11.83
CA LEU A 254 20.79 1.65 -11.81
C LEU A 254 20.24 2.14 -13.16
N SER A 255 20.88 1.75 -14.27
CA SER A 255 20.45 2.11 -15.62
C SER A 255 19.04 1.59 -15.94
N ARG A 256 18.71 0.37 -15.49
CA ARG A 256 17.40 -0.23 -15.66
C ARG A 256 16.32 0.59 -14.92
N GLU A 257 16.58 0.95 -13.65
CA GLU A 257 15.63 1.69 -12.82
C GLU A 257 15.46 3.17 -13.25
N LEU A 258 16.50 3.79 -13.80
CA LEU A 258 16.42 5.15 -14.31
C LEU A 258 15.69 5.24 -15.65
N ARG A 259 15.76 4.20 -16.49
CA ARG A 259 15.26 4.21 -17.86
C ARG A 259 13.78 4.59 -18.00
N PRO A 260 12.84 4.09 -17.18
CA PRO A 260 11.42 4.51 -17.26
C PRO A 260 11.27 6.02 -17.04
N LEU A 261 11.94 6.56 -16.02
CA LEU A 261 11.88 7.99 -15.66
C LEU A 261 12.51 8.88 -16.71
N GLN A 262 13.60 8.42 -17.38
CA GLN A 262 14.26 9.15 -18.47
C GLN A 262 13.39 9.26 -19.74
N LYS A 263 12.41 8.36 -19.92
CA LYS A 263 11.47 8.40 -21.04
C LYS A 263 10.35 9.44 -20.87
N ILE A 264 10.22 10.00 -19.68
CA ILE A 264 9.25 11.05 -19.38
C ILE A 264 9.82 12.40 -19.78
N SER A 265 9.16 13.08 -20.70
CA SER A 265 9.61 14.34 -21.29
C SER A 265 9.12 15.60 -20.55
N ASP A 266 8.20 15.45 -19.58
CA ASP A 266 7.71 16.56 -18.81
C ASP A 266 8.69 17.00 -17.69
N SER A 267 8.39 18.17 -17.08
CA SER A 267 9.22 18.78 -16.03
C SER A 267 8.80 18.45 -14.61
N TYR A 268 7.85 17.53 -14.41
CA TYR A 268 7.43 17.14 -13.08
C TYR A 268 8.56 16.40 -12.32
N PRO A 269 8.58 16.49 -10.98
CA PRO A 269 9.60 15.84 -10.16
C PRO A 269 9.67 14.33 -10.39
N LYS A 270 10.89 13.79 -10.42
CA LYS A 270 11.18 12.37 -10.63
C LYS A 270 12.12 11.89 -9.53
N TYR A 271 11.73 10.84 -8.82
CA TYR A 271 12.50 10.26 -7.72
C TYR A 271 12.82 8.80 -7.97
N LEU A 272 14.06 8.41 -7.67
CA LEU A 272 14.47 7.01 -7.52
C LEU A 272 14.75 6.77 -6.03
N LEU A 273 13.86 6.00 -5.37
CA LEU A 273 13.95 5.68 -3.96
C LEU A 273 14.60 4.32 -3.77
N THR A 274 15.69 4.27 -2.97
CA THR A 274 16.45 3.03 -2.75
C THR A 274 16.79 2.81 -1.28
N LEU A 275 17.16 1.58 -0.92
CA LEU A 275 17.76 1.27 0.39
C LEU A 275 19.28 1.22 0.34
N ASP A 276 19.90 1.81 -0.68
CA ASP A 276 21.36 1.92 -0.77
C ASP A 276 21.92 2.60 0.48
N THR A 277 23.04 2.08 0.98
CA THR A 277 23.76 2.64 2.14
C THR A 277 24.94 3.53 1.71
N ILE A 278 25.34 3.46 0.43
CA ILE A 278 26.41 4.24 -0.18
C ILE A 278 25.84 4.91 -1.43
N GLY A 279 26.24 6.15 -1.72
CA GLY A 279 25.71 6.89 -2.86
C GLY A 279 24.20 7.10 -2.75
N THR A 280 23.76 7.46 -1.55
CA THR A 280 22.33 7.58 -1.18
C THR A 280 21.66 8.75 -1.88
N GLU A 281 22.42 9.78 -2.23
CA GLU A 281 21.94 10.98 -2.91
C GLU A 281 22.68 11.22 -4.22
N ALA A 282 21.95 11.39 -5.30
CA ALA A 282 22.48 11.74 -6.61
C ALA A 282 21.40 12.39 -7.47
N ASN A 283 21.83 13.09 -8.53
CA ASN A 283 20.93 13.65 -9.53
C ASN A 283 21.34 13.18 -10.93
N TYR A 284 20.46 12.46 -11.58
CA TYR A 284 20.67 11.94 -12.93
C TYR A 284 19.79 12.70 -13.93
N ASN A 285 20.29 13.86 -14.39
CA ASN A 285 19.57 14.71 -15.36
C ASN A 285 18.13 15.07 -14.93
N GLY A 286 17.97 15.50 -13.67
CA GLY A 286 16.69 15.88 -13.10
C GLY A 286 15.93 14.74 -12.39
N ILE A 287 16.45 13.52 -12.39
CA ILE A 287 15.97 12.42 -11.57
C ILE A 287 16.75 12.41 -10.25
N VAL A 288 16.08 12.65 -9.15
CA VAL A 288 16.68 12.69 -7.81
C VAL A 288 16.68 11.30 -7.22
N LYS A 289 17.88 10.72 -7.01
CA LYS A 289 18.04 9.50 -6.21
C LYS A 289 18.15 9.89 -4.75
N MET A 290 17.44 9.18 -3.87
CA MET A 290 17.55 9.35 -2.42
C MET A 290 17.24 8.05 -1.67
N ASN A 291 17.71 8.00 -0.42
CA ASN A 291 17.39 6.85 0.45
C ASN A 291 15.90 6.85 0.80
N ALA A 292 15.23 5.70 0.63
CA ALA A 292 13.80 5.55 0.88
C ALA A 292 13.43 5.78 2.35
N LEU A 293 14.31 5.40 3.30
CA LEU A 293 14.04 5.61 4.72
C LEU A 293 14.12 7.09 5.09
N ASP A 294 15.04 7.83 4.50
CA ASP A 294 15.15 9.29 4.69
C ASP A 294 13.94 9.98 4.05
N TRP A 295 13.48 9.51 2.88
CA TRP A 295 12.26 10.00 2.26
C TRP A 295 11.01 9.72 3.12
N LEU A 296 10.90 8.55 3.75
CA LEU A 296 9.81 8.21 4.67
C LEU A 296 9.80 9.08 5.94
N LEU A 297 10.97 9.58 6.35
CA LEU A 297 11.14 10.48 7.50
C LEU A 297 11.07 11.96 7.10
N TRP A 298 11.05 12.25 5.81
CA TRP A 298 11.03 13.63 5.33
C TRP A 298 9.65 14.26 5.53
N HIS A 299 9.62 15.30 6.35
CA HIS A 299 8.43 16.11 6.52
C HIS A 299 8.22 16.95 5.26
N CYS A 300 7.23 16.63 4.43
CA CYS A 300 6.64 17.64 3.58
C CYS A 300 5.89 18.61 4.52
N CYS A 301 6.48 19.75 4.85
CA CYS A 301 5.71 20.84 5.44
C CYS A 301 4.57 21.18 4.47
N LYS A 302 3.35 20.78 4.83
CA LYS A 302 2.13 21.31 4.23
C LYS A 302 1.74 22.58 4.94
#